data_e5ff8118961b1134fdbb49b897e8ffbd
#
_entry.id   e5ff8118961b1134fdbb49b897e8ffbd
#
_cell.length_a   1.000
_cell.length_b   1.000
_cell.length_c   1.000
_cell.angle_alpha   90.00
_cell.angle_beta   90.00
_cell.angle_gamma   90.00
#
_symmetry.space_group_name_H-M   'P 1'
#
loop_
_entity.id
_entity.type
_entity.pdbx_description
1 polymer ?
#
loop_
_entity_poly.entity_id
_entity_poly.type
_entity_poly.pdbx_seq_one_letter_code
_entity_poly.pdbx_strand_id
1 'polypeptide(L)'
;MQKNTGPALPGDRPIRRAFLKASGLALTGSQVSGLSLLSGIAQSKHVRASEAGAGRPSGRAKSVILFNLLGGPSQLDMFDMKPSAPVEVRGEFSSIQTSLPGLRICEHMPKIARLMHKATLIRTVTHGYNSHNPLNIMTGWSLGNPAALRPDPNDPPDIGAVCQYFGMGPDDMPGAVCLPCYPGWGESSMYPGIRRPGPYGGSLGSQYDPLFALCDPTFDRKPDRPYYGTAIALGEPKLPGAETVPGLTVDRLKLQRSLLLQMDSEFRRVATSKSLTRLDKLKDMAFLLLSAGKIRSAFDLSREPEELRLKYGGSLFGNCMLVARRLVEAGVPFISVHAENFLPNGSFTYDMHENNFAMLKDHNLPVLDTVLPALVEDLEQRGLLDSTLIYVMGEMGRSPKINAKAGRDHWPQCGFCLMIGGGIAPGAVYGETDATAAYPKSDPVSPADIVATIYKQLGIDAHTMIPDRAGRPMPIAHGGQPIPGIT
;
A
#
# COMPACT_ATOMS: atom_id res chain seq x y z
N MET A 1 18.43 -51.88 -17.22
CA MET A 1 19.76 -51.64 -17.86
C MET A 1 19.56 -50.70 -19.01
N GLN A 2 19.89 -49.45 -18.84
CA GLN A 2 20.51 -48.55 -19.82
C GLN A 2 20.63 -47.17 -19.13
N LYS A 3 21.87 -46.80 -18.84
CA LYS A 3 22.25 -45.51 -18.29
C LYS A 3 22.21 -44.51 -19.47
N ASN A 4 21.48 -43.42 -19.30
CA ASN A 4 21.55 -42.26 -20.21
C ASN A 4 22.30 -41.13 -19.51
N THR A 5 23.52 -40.92 -19.99
CA THR A 5 24.42 -39.82 -19.61
C THR A 5 24.04 -38.59 -20.43
N GLY A 6 23.53 -37.52 -19.80
CA GLY A 6 23.34 -36.20 -20.39
C GLY A 6 24.68 -35.45 -20.51
N PRO A 7 24.81 -34.51 -21.45
CA PRO A 7 26.09 -33.85 -21.74
C PRO A 7 26.42 -32.75 -20.71
N ALA A 8 27.71 -32.65 -20.41
CA ALA A 8 28.33 -31.66 -19.53
C ALA A 8 28.28 -30.26 -20.15
N LEU A 9 28.00 -29.25 -19.32
CA LEU A 9 28.08 -27.82 -19.64
C LEU A 9 29.57 -27.39 -19.73
N PRO A 10 29.95 -26.53 -20.68
CA PRO A 10 31.31 -26.03 -20.78
C PRO A 10 31.62 -24.96 -19.74
N GLY A 11 32.81 -25.08 -19.17
CA GLY A 11 33.31 -24.27 -18.06
C GLY A 11 33.54 -22.81 -18.36
N ASP A 12 33.26 -22.09 -17.36
CA ASP A 12 33.46 -20.67 -17.14
C ASP A 12 34.94 -20.34 -16.92
N ARG A 13 35.58 -19.58 -17.81
CA ARG A 13 36.72 -18.69 -17.54
C ARG A 13 37.25 -18.07 -18.86
N PRO A 14 36.86 -16.81 -19.15
CA PRO A 14 37.91 -15.81 -19.28
C PRO A 14 37.54 -14.33 -18.92
N ILE A 15 36.56 -14.06 -18.06
CA ILE A 15 36.19 -12.67 -17.78
C ILE A 15 37.12 -11.97 -16.75
N ARG A 16 37.80 -12.71 -15.89
CA ARG A 16 38.72 -12.10 -14.89
C ARG A 16 40.05 -11.56 -15.43
N ARG A 17 40.48 -11.91 -16.65
CA ARG A 17 41.74 -11.41 -17.19
C ARG A 17 41.64 -10.13 -18.02
N ALA A 18 40.46 -9.75 -18.44
CA ALA A 18 40.24 -8.51 -19.19
C ALA A 18 40.19 -7.27 -18.30
N PHE A 19 39.82 -7.42 -17.03
CA PHE A 19 39.66 -6.29 -16.09
C PHE A 19 40.99 -5.74 -15.54
N LEU A 20 42.08 -6.53 -15.59
CA LEU A 20 43.39 -6.12 -15.06
C LEU A 20 44.37 -5.54 -16.10
N LYS A 21 43.96 -5.48 -17.37
CA LYS A 21 44.82 -4.89 -18.44
C LYS A 21 44.42 -3.47 -18.85
N ALA A 22 43.30 -2.94 -18.35
CA ALA A 22 42.84 -1.57 -18.69
C ALA A 22 43.30 -0.48 -17.68
N SER A 23 44.01 -0.87 -16.62
CA SER A 23 44.44 0.07 -15.56
C SER A 23 45.91 0.44 -15.57
N GLY A 24 46.59 0.19 -16.66
CA GLY A 24 48.03 0.46 -16.80
C GLY A 24 48.37 1.23 -18.03
N LEU A 25 48.04 2.52 -18.16
CA LEU A 25 48.76 3.47 -19.04
C LEU A 25 48.46 4.91 -18.65
N ALA A 26 49.59 5.63 -18.45
CA ALA A 26 49.79 7.08 -18.50
C ALA A 26 49.64 7.88 -17.20
N LEU A 27 50.68 7.81 -16.38
CA LEU A 27 51.16 8.95 -15.62
C LEU A 27 52.40 9.52 -16.36
N THR A 28 52.23 10.60 -17.12
CA THR A 28 53.31 11.52 -17.46
C THR A 28 52.81 12.93 -17.24
N GLY A 29 53.64 13.65 -16.50
CA GLY A 29 53.38 14.88 -15.86
C GLY A 29 53.12 16.11 -16.72
N SER A 30 52.48 17.06 -16.09
CA SER A 30 52.83 18.49 -16.19
C SER A 30 52.34 19.21 -14.93
N GLN A 31 53.27 19.86 -14.26
CA GLN A 31 53.03 20.78 -13.18
C GLN A 31 52.30 22.02 -13.71
N VAL A 32 51.20 22.39 -13.08
CA VAL A 32 50.76 23.80 -13.07
C VAL A 32 50.26 24.14 -11.66
N SER A 33 50.92 25.19 -11.21
CA SER A 33 50.81 25.85 -9.92
C SER A 33 49.41 26.40 -9.61
N GLY A 34 49.04 26.33 -8.34
CA GLY A 34 48.57 27.48 -7.63
C GLY A 34 47.09 27.72 -7.44
N LEU A 35 46.72 27.66 -6.22
CA LEU A 35 45.81 28.52 -5.45
C LEU A 35 44.35 28.68 -5.87
N SER A 36 43.54 28.49 -4.84
CA SER A 36 42.20 29.06 -4.63
C SER A 36 41.03 28.42 -5.39
N LEU A 37 40.46 27.40 -4.74
CA LEU A 37 39.02 27.11 -4.87
C LEU A 37 38.54 26.24 -3.70
N LEU A 38 38.72 26.78 -2.49
CA LEU A 38 37.92 26.41 -1.32
C LEU A 38 36.79 27.42 -1.20
N SER A 39 35.73 27.24 -1.95
CA SER A 39 34.39 27.76 -1.65
C SER A 39 33.47 27.38 -2.79
N GLY A 40 32.75 26.31 -2.61
CA GLY A 40 31.74 25.89 -3.57
C GLY A 40 31.42 24.41 -3.46
N ILE A 41 31.25 23.88 -2.24
CA ILE A 41 30.43 22.66 -2.08
C ILE A 41 29.00 23.14 -2.35
N ALA A 42 28.69 23.32 -3.63
CA ALA A 42 27.30 23.40 -4.06
C ALA A 42 26.66 22.06 -3.68
N GLN A 43 25.87 22.11 -2.63
CA GLN A 43 24.85 21.09 -2.38
C GLN A 43 24.19 20.78 -3.73
N SER A 44 24.31 19.56 -4.20
CA SER A 44 23.51 19.09 -5.32
C SER A 44 22.05 19.17 -4.84
N LYS A 45 21.44 20.32 -5.08
CA LYS A 45 20.00 20.46 -4.95
C LYS A 45 19.41 19.41 -5.87
N HIS A 46 18.79 18.40 -5.26
CA HIS A 46 17.88 17.53 -5.99
C HIS A 46 17.03 18.43 -6.89
N VAL A 47 17.02 18.16 -8.17
CA VAL A 47 16.06 18.77 -9.09
C VAL A 47 14.71 18.19 -8.67
N ARG A 48 14.11 18.81 -7.67
CA ARG A 48 12.69 18.65 -7.37
C ARG A 48 11.96 19.23 -8.57
N ALA A 49 10.82 18.67 -8.89
CA ALA A 49 9.88 19.21 -9.88
C ALA A 49 9.43 20.62 -9.47
N SER A 50 10.32 21.61 -9.54
CA SER A 50 10.10 23.00 -9.14
C SER A 50 9.88 23.93 -10.33
N GLU A 51 9.55 23.38 -11.50
CA GLU A 51 9.16 24.22 -12.65
C GLU A 51 7.67 24.59 -12.70
N ALA A 52 6.85 24.03 -11.79
CA ALA A 52 5.56 24.64 -11.46
C ALA A 52 5.69 25.18 -10.04
N GLY A 53 5.58 26.47 -9.81
CA GLY A 53 5.75 27.18 -8.54
C GLY A 53 4.75 26.77 -7.41
N ALA A 54 4.53 25.50 -7.25
CA ALA A 54 3.72 24.91 -6.19
C ALA A 54 4.65 24.58 -5.02
N GLY A 55 4.46 25.26 -3.89
CA GLY A 55 5.02 24.87 -2.60
C GLY A 55 4.70 23.40 -2.27
N ARG A 56 5.33 22.82 -1.22
CA ARG A 56 4.96 21.47 -0.74
C ARG A 56 3.46 21.43 -0.49
N PRO A 57 2.74 20.37 -0.92
CA PRO A 57 1.31 20.21 -0.66
C PRO A 57 1.02 20.35 0.85
N SER A 58 0.00 21.12 1.20
CA SER A 58 -0.36 21.45 2.59
C SER A 58 -1.84 21.20 2.82
N GLY A 59 -2.26 19.95 2.72
CA GLY A 59 -3.62 19.52 3.06
C GLY A 59 -3.83 19.31 4.57
N ARG A 60 -5.04 18.96 4.94
CA ARG A 60 -5.38 18.55 6.30
C ARG A 60 -4.72 17.24 6.68
N ALA A 61 -4.73 16.25 5.76
CA ALA A 61 -4.03 15.00 5.94
C ALA A 61 -2.55 15.15 5.66
N LYS A 62 -1.71 14.66 6.55
CA LYS A 62 -0.26 14.51 6.40
C LYS A 62 0.11 13.08 6.05
N SER A 63 -0.73 12.14 6.47
CA SER A 63 -0.58 10.70 6.21
C SER A 63 -1.90 10.09 5.80
N VAL A 64 -1.84 9.05 4.98
CA VAL A 64 -2.98 8.25 4.53
C VAL A 64 -2.70 6.79 4.84
N ILE A 65 -3.66 6.10 5.44
CA ILE A 65 -3.62 4.65 5.66
C ILE A 65 -4.74 4.01 4.83
N LEU A 66 -4.38 3.16 3.88
CA LEU A 66 -5.30 2.25 3.20
C LEU A 66 -5.37 0.94 3.98
N PHE A 67 -6.58 0.53 4.38
CA PHE A 67 -6.84 -0.86 4.71
C PHE A 67 -7.58 -1.51 3.53
N ASN A 68 -6.83 -2.16 2.67
CA ASN A 68 -7.37 -2.87 1.52
C ASN A 68 -7.91 -4.23 1.95
N LEU A 69 -9.22 -4.38 1.93
CA LEU A 69 -9.93 -5.63 2.16
C LEU A 69 -9.92 -6.47 0.87
N LEU A 70 -8.71 -6.93 0.50
CA LEU A 70 -8.44 -7.61 -0.76
C LEU A 70 -9.37 -8.81 -0.95
N GLY A 71 -9.89 -8.95 -2.14
CA GLY A 71 -10.84 -10.00 -2.49
C GLY A 71 -12.28 -9.50 -2.65
N GLY A 72 -12.57 -8.24 -2.38
CA GLY A 72 -13.89 -7.64 -2.54
C GLY A 72 -14.84 -7.92 -1.37
N PRO A 73 -14.84 -7.07 -0.35
CA PRO A 73 -15.74 -7.20 0.81
C PRO A 73 -17.20 -7.02 0.40
N SER A 74 -18.07 -7.86 0.95
CA SER A 74 -19.51 -7.80 0.68
C SER A 74 -20.15 -6.58 1.33
N GLN A 75 -20.64 -5.64 0.52
CA GLN A 75 -21.42 -4.48 1.00
C GLN A 75 -22.66 -4.92 1.76
N LEU A 76 -23.32 -5.99 1.27
CA LEU A 76 -24.58 -6.51 1.85
C LEU A 76 -24.38 -7.14 3.23
N ASP A 77 -23.27 -7.83 3.45
CA ASP A 77 -23.04 -8.56 4.68
C ASP A 77 -22.29 -7.72 5.72
N MET A 78 -21.92 -6.47 5.37
CA MET A 78 -21.13 -5.60 6.24
C MET A 78 -21.82 -4.26 6.56
N PHE A 79 -21.92 -3.35 5.57
CA PHE A 79 -22.29 -1.95 5.80
C PHE A 79 -23.60 -1.50 5.15
N ASP A 80 -24.14 -2.23 4.18
CA ASP A 80 -25.36 -1.87 3.46
C ASP A 80 -26.36 -3.02 3.43
N MET A 81 -26.67 -3.52 4.61
CA MET A 81 -27.59 -4.64 4.80
C MET A 81 -29.00 -4.29 4.36
N LYS A 82 -29.65 -5.22 3.66
CA LYS A 82 -31.01 -5.06 3.13
C LYS A 82 -31.97 -6.04 3.82
N PRO A 83 -32.40 -5.77 5.07
CA PRO A 83 -33.19 -6.72 5.85
C PRO A 83 -34.54 -7.07 5.24
N SER A 84 -35.08 -6.21 4.37
CA SER A 84 -36.34 -6.44 3.64
C SER A 84 -36.17 -7.17 2.33
N ALA A 85 -34.91 -7.43 1.89
CA ALA A 85 -34.65 -8.19 0.67
C ALA A 85 -34.97 -9.69 0.87
N PRO A 86 -35.20 -10.45 -0.21
CA PRO A 86 -35.35 -11.91 -0.14
C PRO A 86 -34.15 -12.58 0.53
N VAL A 87 -34.36 -13.75 1.14
CA VAL A 87 -33.32 -14.46 1.92
C VAL A 87 -32.06 -14.77 1.11
N GLU A 88 -32.21 -15.06 -0.17
CA GLU A 88 -31.13 -15.31 -1.12
C GLU A 88 -30.27 -14.07 -1.44
N VAL A 89 -30.73 -12.89 -1.01
CA VAL A 89 -30.02 -11.62 -1.11
C VAL A 89 -29.50 -11.16 0.25
N ARG A 90 -30.40 -11.06 1.26
CA ARG A 90 -30.05 -10.51 2.57
C ARG A 90 -29.13 -11.39 3.41
N GLY A 91 -29.06 -12.70 3.09
CA GLY A 91 -28.28 -13.68 3.84
C GLY A 91 -28.79 -13.95 5.26
N GLU A 92 -27.93 -14.46 6.09
CA GLU A 92 -28.25 -14.93 7.45
C GLU A 92 -27.92 -13.94 8.56
N PHE A 93 -27.12 -12.89 8.28
CA PHE A 93 -26.71 -11.94 9.32
C PHE A 93 -27.80 -10.92 9.66
N SER A 94 -27.88 -10.59 10.94
CA SER A 94 -28.70 -9.48 11.45
C SER A 94 -27.92 -8.17 11.47
N SER A 95 -28.62 -7.08 11.58
CA SER A 95 -28.01 -5.76 11.70
C SER A 95 -28.16 -5.18 13.10
N ILE A 96 -27.17 -4.43 13.56
CA ILE A 96 -27.19 -3.68 14.81
C ILE A 96 -27.21 -2.17 14.57
N GLN A 97 -27.69 -1.42 15.55
CA GLN A 97 -27.64 0.04 15.57
C GLN A 97 -26.18 0.53 15.70
N THR A 98 -25.86 1.62 15.03
CA THR A 98 -24.56 2.28 15.18
C THR A 98 -24.69 3.53 16.05
N SER A 99 -23.55 4.15 16.39
CA SER A 99 -23.51 5.48 17.03
C SER A 99 -24.02 6.59 16.10
N LEU A 100 -24.20 6.34 14.81
CA LEU A 100 -24.81 7.26 13.86
C LEU A 100 -26.30 6.94 13.73
N PRO A 101 -27.21 7.84 14.14
CA PRO A 101 -28.66 7.59 14.07
C PRO A 101 -29.12 7.21 12.66
N GLY A 102 -29.95 6.17 12.58
CA GLY A 102 -30.51 5.68 11.32
C GLY A 102 -29.57 4.75 10.51
N LEU A 103 -28.29 4.65 10.85
CA LEU A 103 -27.39 3.70 10.23
C LEU A 103 -27.34 2.39 11.03
N ARG A 104 -27.48 1.29 10.32
CA ARG A 104 -27.33 -0.07 10.85
C ARG A 104 -26.29 -0.82 10.02
N ILE A 105 -25.44 -1.61 10.69
CA ILE A 105 -24.41 -2.44 10.06
C ILE A 105 -24.46 -3.87 10.61
N CYS A 106 -23.66 -4.78 10.09
CA CYS A 106 -23.62 -6.17 10.50
C CYS A 106 -23.39 -6.34 12.01
N GLU A 107 -24.13 -7.27 12.63
CA GLU A 107 -24.06 -7.59 14.07
C GLU A 107 -22.67 -8.05 14.52
N HIS A 108 -21.85 -8.57 13.63
CA HIS A 108 -20.49 -9.04 13.91
C HIS A 108 -19.44 -7.91 13.95
N MET A 109 -19.88 -6.63 13.87
CA MET A 109 -19.00 -5.46 13.96
C MET A 109 -19.42 -4.47 15.07
N PRO A 110 -19.60 -4.93 16.33
CA PRO A 110 -20.12 -4.06 17.40
C PRO A 110 -19.19 -2.92 17.81
N LYS A 111 -17.86 -3.08 17.66
CA LYS A 111 -16.91 -2.01 17.99
C LYS A 111 -16.89 -0.95 16.89
N ILE A 112 -16.91 -1.35 15.62
CA ILE A 112 -17.05 -0.45 14.47
C ILE A 112 -18.38 0.30 14.56
N ALA A 113 -19.49 -0.37 14.94
CA ALA A 113 -20.77 0.28 15.12
C ALA A 113 -20.70 1.47 16.10
N ARG A 114 -19.92 1.36 17.16
CA ARG A 114 -19.71 2.45 18.13
C ARG A 114 -18.92 3.63 17.60
N LEU A 115 -18.04 3.42 16.61
CA LEU A 115 -17.20 4.49 16.07
C LEU A 115 -17.78 5.17 14.82
N MET A 116 -18.94 4.74 14.30
CA MET A 116 -19.50 5.28 13.05
C MET A 116 -19.79 6.78 13.07
N HIS A 117 -19.96 7.40 14.24
CA HIS A 117 -20.06 8.86 14.38
C HIS A 117 -18.77 9.61 13.97
N LYS A 118 -17.62 8.91 13.86
CA LYS A 118 -16.33 9.47 13.40
C LYS A 118 -16.04 9.18 11.92
N ALA A 119 -16.87 8.37 11.29
CA ALA A 119 -16.63 7.87 9.95
C ALA A 119 -17.60 8.45 8.93
N THR A 120 -17.19 8.55 7.69
CA THR A 120 -18.07 8.71 6.53
C THR A 120 -18.12 7.38 5.76
N LEU A 121 -19.32 6.86 5.60
CA LEU A 121 -19.60 5.65 4.83
C LEU A 121 -20.10 6.01 3.43
N ILE A 122 -19.34 5.71 2.40
CA ILE A 122 -19.73 5.78 0.99
C ILE A 122 -20.25 4.40 0.59
N ARG A 123 -21.53 4.29 0.19
CA ARG A 123 -22.17 3.00 -0.15
C ARG A 123 -22.28 2.73 -1.64
N THR A 124 -21.88 3.67 -2.46
CA THR A 124 -22.16 3.72 -3.89
C THR A 124 -20.91 3.65 -4.75
N VAL A 125 -19.86 2.99 -4.26
CA VAL A 125 -18.65 2.78 -5.04
C VAL A 125 -18.96 1.87 -6.22
N THR A 126 -18.71 2.35 -7.44
CA THR A 126 -19.08 1.64 -8.67
C THR A 126 -18.03 1.79 -9.76
N HIS A 127 -17.77 0.71 -10.48
CA HIS A 127 -16.84 0.68 -11.62
C HIS A 127 -17.05 -0.60 -12.46
N GLY A 128 -16.29 -0.72 -13.57
CA GLY A 128 -16.32 -1.92 -14.42
C GLY A 128 -15.11 -2.84 -14.27
N TYR A 129 -14.14 -2.51 -13.38
CA TYR A 129 -12.89 -3.25 -13.24
C TYR A 129 -13.09 -4.50 -12.38
N ASN A 130 -13.30 -5.66 -13.03
CA ASN A 130 -13.53 -6.94 -12.35
C ASN A 130 -12.23 -7.71 -12.19
N SER A 131 -11.48 -7.39 -11.14
CA SER A 131 -10.17 -8.00 -10.84
C SER A 131 -9.81 -7.83 -9.37
N HIS A 132 -9.05 -8.78 -8.83
CA HIS A 132 -8.43 -8.66 -7.51
C HIS A 132 -7.15 -7.81 -7.48
N ASN A 133 -6.83 -7.11 -8.55
CA ASN A 133 -5.73 -6.16 -8.54
C ASN A 133 -6.16 -4.86 -7.84
N PRO A 134 -5.46 -4.40 -6.79
CA PRO A 134 -5.82 -3.15 -6.10
C PRO A 134 -5.52 -1.88 -6.93
N LEU A 135 -5.24 -2.03 -8.21
CA LEU A 135 -4.89 -0.93 -9.12
C LEU A 135 -5.91 0.20 -9.07
N ASN A 136 -7.21 -0.12 -9.17
CA ASN A 136 -8.28 0.87 -9.22
C ASN A 136 -8.40 1.70 -7.93
N ILE A 137 -8.27 1.07 -6.75
CA ILE A 137 -8.41 1.76 -5.46
C ILE A 137 -7.15 2.53 -5.04
N MET A 138 -6.01 2.20 -5.63
CA MET A 138 -4.73 2.85 -5.33
C MET A 138 -4.33 3.93 -6.32
N THR A 139 -4.88 3.88 -7.54
CA THR A 139 -4.55 4.83 -8.61
C THR A 139 -5.75 5.62 -9.12
N GLY A 140 -6.98 5.17 -8.86
CA GLY A 140 -8.21 5.66 -9.51
C GLY A 140 -8.44 5.08 -10.90
N TRP A 141 -7.54 4.26 -11.44
CA TRP A 141 -7.59 3.76 -12.81
C TRP A 141 -8.32 2.44 -12.91
N SER A 142 -9.49 2.45 -13.53
CA SER A 142 -10.33 1.25 -13.70
C SER A 142 -10.32 0.68 -15.12
N LEU A 143 -9.41 1.13 -16.00
CA LEU A 143 -9.27 0.68 -17.38
C LEU A 143 -8.05 -0.21 -17.62
N GLY A 144 -7.35 -0.64 -16.54
CA GLY A 144 -6.24 -1.58 -16.62
C GLY A 144 -6.68 -2.97 -17.09
N ASN A 145 -5.72 -3.81 -17.44
CA ASN A 145 -6.00 -5.21 -17.78
C ASN A 145 -6.41 -5.99 -16.51
N PRO A 146 -7.68 -6.44 -16.39
CA PRO A 146 -8.14 -7.14 -15.19
C PRO A 146 -7.48 -8.52 -14.99
N ALA A 147 -6.96 -9.13 -16.05
CA ALA A 147 -6.27 -10.41 -16.01
C ALA A 147 -4.76 -10.30 -15.74
N ALA A 148 -4.24 -9.08 -15.53
CA ALA A 148 -2.81 -8.90 -15.27
C ALA A 148 -2.41 -9.53 -13.94
N LEU A 149 -1.36 -10.37 -13.98
CA LEU A 149 -0.76 -11.00 -12.81
C LEU A 149 0.56 -10.33 -12.38
N ARG A 150 0.95 -9.27 -13.07
CA ARG A 150 2.15 -8.47 -12.78
C ARG A 150 1.88 -7.00 -13.11
N PRO A 151 2.50 -6.05 -12.40
CA PRO A 151 2.38 -4.63 -12.71
C PRO A 151 2.95 -4.35 -14.10
N ASP A 152 2.23 -3.52 -14.87
CA ASP A 152 2.73 -2.96 -16.12
C ASP A 152 3.51 -1.67 -15.79
N PRO A 153 4.71 -1.49 -16.36
CA PRO A 153 5.45 -0.24 -16.19
C PRO A 153 4.73 1.00 -16.73
N ASN A 154 3.68 0.85 -17.51
CA ASN A 154 2.84 1.95 -18.01
C ASN A 154 1.56 2.15 -17.18
N ASP A 155 1.31 1.30 -16.18
CA ASP A 155 0.22 1.56 -15.24
C ASP A 155 0.40 2.93 -14.59
N PRO A 156 -0.68 3.62 -14.21
CA PRO A 156 -0.58 4.85 -13.42
C PRO A 156 0.16 4.60 -12.10
N PRO A 157 0.88 5.61 -11.58
CA PRO A 157 1.49 5.52 -10.25
C PRO A 157 0.41 5.48 -9.18
N ASP A 158 0.68 4.78 -8.08
CA ASP A 158 -0.19 4.79 -6.92
C ASP A 158 -0.11 6.12 -6.15
N ILE A 159 -1.03 6.31 -5.21
CA ILE A 159 -1.08 7.51 -4.35
C ILE A 159 0.27 7.74 -3.65
N GLY A 160 0.91 6.67 -3.16
CA GLY A 160 2.19 6.76 -2.47
C GLY A 160 3.33 7.20 -3.38
N ALA A 161 3.36 6.70 -4.62
CA ALA A 161 4.32 7.12 -5.62
C ALA A 161 4.14 8.62 -6.00
N VAL A 162 2.90 9.07 -6.09
CA VAL A 162 2.57 10.49 -6.31
C VAL A 162 3.03 11.34 -5.12
N CYS A 163 2.78 10.91 -3.87
CA CYS A 163 3.32 11.58 -2.68
C CYS A 163 4.85 11.70 -2.72
N GLN A 164 5.55 10.63 -3.09
CA GLN A 164 7.01 10.66 -3.25
C GLN A 164 7.46 11.59 -4.37
N TYR A 165 6.74 11.61 -5.50
CA TYR A 165 7.05 12.48 -6.63
C TYR A 165 6.99 13.96 -6.23
N PHE A 166 6.02 14.35 -5.41
CA PHE A 166 5.89 15.70 -4.86
C PHE A 166 6.78 15.98 -3.63
N GLY A 167 7.62 15.02 -3.24
CA GLY A 167 8.55 15.17 -2.11
C GLY A 167 7.84 15.31 -0.76
N MET A 168 6.70 14.66 -0.58
CA MET A 168 6.00 14.62 0.70
C MET A 168 6.75 13.72 1.70
N GLY A 169 6.55 14.01 2.99
CA GLY A 169 7.22 13.28 4.08
C GLY A 169 8.65 13.75 4.36
N PRO A 170 9.29 13.17 5.38
CA PRO A 170 10.67 13.47 5.74
C PRO A 170 11.66 12.87 4.73
N ASP A 171 12.81 13.51 4.54
CA ASP A 171 13.84 13.06 3.60
C ASP A 171 14.53 11.74 4.08
N ASP A 172 14.41 11.41 5.38
CA ASP A 172 14.96 10.21 6.01
C ASP A 172 13.95 9.07 6.18
N MET A 173 12.78 9.16 5.50
CA MET A 173 11.75 8.13 5.52
C MET A 173 11.27 7.82 4.08
N PRO A 174 10.80 6.59 3.80
CA PRO A 174 10.16 6.29 2.53
C PRO A 174 8.86 7.09 2.39
N GLY A 175 8.53 7.53 1.17
CA GLY A 175 7.26 8.21 0.92
C GLY A 175 6.05 7.28 0.92
N ALA A 176 6.27 5.97 0.80
CA ALA A 176 5.22 4.96 0.90
C ALA A 176 5.73 3.64 1.45
N VAL A 177 4.87 2.93 2.20
CA VAL A 177 5.14 1.60 2.76
C VAL A 177 3.95 0.67 2.48
N CYS A 178 4.23 -0.55 2.01
CA CYS A 178 3.24 -1.58 1.74
C CYS A 178 3.39 -2.75 2.72
N LEU A 179 2.32 -3.09 3.44
CA LEU A 179 2.24 -4.11 4.48
C LEU A 179 1.18 -5.16 4.11
N PRO A 180 1.31 -6.41 4.55
CA PRO A 180 2.46 -7.02 5.23
C PRO A 180 3.60 -7.38 4.28
N CYS A 181 3.34 -7.39 2.96
CA CYS A 181 4.28 -7.74 1.90
C CYS A 181 3.75 -7.22 0.54
N TYR A 182 4.34 -7.67 -0.57
CA TYR A 182 3.77 -7.43 -1.89
C TYR A 182 2.35 -7.99 -1.96
N PRO A 183 1.36 -7.25 -2.48
CA PRO A 183 0.05 -7.83 -2.75
C PRO A 183 0.21 -8.88 -3.86
N GLY A 184 -0.04 -10.10 -3.48
CA GLY A 184 0.12 -11.27 -4.33
C GLY A 184 -0.93 -12.30 -3.96
N TRP A 185 -0.99 -13.42 -4.65
CA TRP A 185 -1.90 -14.49 -4.33
C TRP A 185 -1.13 -15.75 -3.99
N GLY A 186 -1.14 -16.12 -2.75
CA GLY A 186 -1.15 -17.48 -2.29
C GLY A 186 0.07 -18.37 -2.38
N GLU A 187 1.28 -17.94 -2.77
CA GLU A 187 2.39 -18.90 -2.85
C GLU A 187 3.41 -18.77 -1.73
N SER A 188 3.79 -17.59 -1.38
CA SER A 188 4.74 -17.33 -0.30
C SER A 188 4.57 -15.90 0.20
N SER A 189 4.52 -15.76 1.50
CA SER A 189 4.43 -14.47 2.17
C SER A 189 5.69 -13.63 2.03
N MET A 190 6.86 -14.25 1.90
CA MET A 190 8.12 -13.50 1.76
C MET A 190 8.35 -13.00 0.33
N TYR A 191 8.09 -13.85 -0.66
CA TYR A 191 8.32 -13.50 -2.06
C TYR A 191 7.20 -14.11 -2.92
N PRO A 192 5.99 -13.52 -2.93
CA PRO A 192 4.90 -14.05 -3.74
C PRO A 192 5.30 -14.10 -5.22
N GLY A 193 5.05 -15.21 -5.87
CA GLY A 193 5.33 -15.41 -7.30
C GLY A 193 4.49 -14.48 -8.18
N ILE A 194 3.29 -14.14 -7.72
CA ILE A 194 2.37 -13.18 -8.34
C ILE A 194 2.49 -11.86 -7.57
N ARG A 195 2.74 -10.76 -8.30
CA ARG A 195 2.74 -9.39 -7.78
C ARG A 195 1.63 -8.62 -8.45
N ARG A 196 0.52 -8.42 -7.77
CA ARG A 196 -0.65 -7.78 -8.35
C ARG A 196 -0.40 -6.32 -8.68
N PRO A 197 -0.87 -5.81 -9.84
CA PRO A 197 -0.89 -4.38 -10.15
C PRO A 197 -1.59 -3.57 -9.04
N GLY A 198 -1.03 -2.41 -8.72
CA GLY A 198 -1.57 -1.49 -7.72
C GLY A 198 -0.46 -0.65 -7.07
N PRO A 199 0.23 -1.13 -6.02
CA PRO A 199 1.16 -0.33 -5.23
C PRO A 199 2.53 -0.18 -5.89
N TYR A 200 2.59 0.54 -7.01
CA TYR A 200 3.86 0.75 -7.72
C TYR A 200 3.98 2.16 -8.29
N GLY A 201 5.22 2.55 -8.56
CA GLY A 201 5.54 3.81 -9.24
C GLY A 201 5.06 3.87 -10.69
N GLY A 202 4.73 2.73 -11.29
CA GLY A 202 4.16 2.64 -12.62
C GLY A 202 4.92 3.47 -13.66
N SER A 203 4.22 4.36 -14.33
CA SER A 203 4.77 5.25 -15.36
C SER A 203 5.83 6.22 -14.86
N LEU A 204 5.84 6.57 -13.57
CA LEU A 204 6.92 7.37 -12.94
C LEU A 204 8.21 6.56 -12.76
N GLY A 205 8.12 5.23 -12.77
CA GLY A 205 9.24 4.31 -12.63
C GLY A 205 9.43 3.75 -11.22
N SER A 206 10.15 2.64 -11.14
CA SER A 206 10.31 1.87 -9.89
C SER A 206 11.12 2.58 -8.80
N GLN A 207 11.73 3.71 -9.08
CA GLN A 207 12.32 4.57 -8.05
C GLN A 207 11.29 5.23 -7.14
N TYR A 208 10.01 5.15 -7.50
CA TYR A 208 8.87 5.60 -6.71
C TYR A 208 8.03 4.45 -6.15
N ASP A 209 8.48 3.20 -6.33
CA ASP A 209 7.84 2.06 -5.70
C ASP A 209 7.86 2.23 -4.17
N PRO A 210 6.84 1.79 -3.45
CA PRO A 210 6.84 1.82 -1.99
C PRO A 210 7.90 0.90 -1.42
N LEU A 211 8.25 1.11 -0.16
CA LEU A 211 8.95 0.10 0.61
C LEU A 211 8.00 -1.06 0.89
N PHE A 212 8.27 -2.21 0.30
CA PHE A 212 7.54 -3.43 0.61
C PHE A 212 8.12 -4.09 1.86
N ALA A 213 7.29 -4.31 2.87
CA ALA A 213 7.66 -5.15 4.01
C ALA A 213 7.75 -6.63 3.58
N LEU A 214 8.23 -7.45 4.49
CA LEU A 214 8.22 -8.91 4.40
C LEU A 214 7.45 -9.47 5.58
N CYS A 215 6.89 -10.66 5.44
CA CYS A 215 6.32 -11.39 6.56
C CYS A 215 6.52 -12.89 6.37
N ASP A 216 6.42 -13.60 7.46
CA ASP A 216 6.47 -15.07 7.49
C ASP A 216 5.42 -15.52 8.51
N PRO A 217 4.13 -15.55 8.10
CA PRO A 217 3.04 -15.81 9.02
C PRO A 217 3.00 -17.25 9.47
N THR A 218 2.65 -17.43 10.73
CA THR A 218 2.13 -18.68 11.29
C THR A 218 0.62 -18.56 11.44
N PHE A 219 -0.03 -19.60 11.94
CA PHE A 219 -1.49 -19.62 12.10
C PHE A 219 -1.87 -20.08 13.51
N ASP A 220 -2.96 -19.54 14.05
CA ASP A 220 -3.48 -19.88 15.37
C ASP A 220 -3.91 -21.35 15.46
N ARG A 221 -4.29 -21.94 14.33
CA ARG A 221 -4.68 -23.34 14.18
C ARG A 221 -4.43 -23.82 12.75
N LYS A 222 -4.46 -25.14 12.54
CA LYS A 222 -4.46 -25.70 11.20
C LYS A 222 -5.75 -25.28 10.47
N PRO A 223 -5.68 -24.64 9.30
CA PRO A 223 -6.87 -24.34 8.52
C PRO A 223 -7.66 -25.59 8.16
N ASP A 224 -8.95 -25.52 8.33
CA ASP A 224 -9.89 -26.59 7.98
C ASP A 224 -10.07 -26.73 6.46
N ARG A 225 -9.83 -25.64 5.72
CA ARG A 225 -9.91 -25.57 4.25
C ARG A 225 -8.79 -24.71 3.68
N PRO A 226 -8.19 -25.12 2.54
CA PRO A 226 -7.39 -24.20 1.74
C PRO A 226 -8.29 -23.05 1.24
N TYR A 227 -7.80 -21.83 1.14
CA TYR A 227 -8.48 -20.60 0.67
C TYR A 227 -9.66 -20.10 1.53
N TYR A 228 -10.55 -20.97 2.01
CA TYR A 228 -11.80 -20.62 2.67
C TYR A 228 -11.82 -21.02 4.16
N GLY A 229 -10.65 -21.16 4.74
CA GLY A 229 -10.49 -21.49 6.16
C GLY A 229 -10.60 -20.26 7.06
N THR A 230 -10.79 -20.49 8.34
CA THR A 230 -10.96 -19.45 9.36
C THR A 230 -9.76 -19.31 10.29
N ALA A 231 -8.60 -19.87 9.93
CA ALA A 231 -7.38 -19.72 10.72
C ALA A 231 -6.82 -18.30 10.63
N ILE A 232 -6.45 -17.73 11.79
CA ILE A 232 -5.93 -16.37 11.89
C ILE A 232 -4.43 -16.37 11.65
N ALA A 233 -3.97 -15.54 10.70
CA ALA A 233 -2.55 -15.32 10.46
C ALA A 233 -1.93 -14.53 11.62
N LEU A 234 -0.83 -15.07 12.16
CA LEU A 234 -0.04 -14.52 13.25
C LEU A 234 1.34 -14.11 12.75
N GLY A 235 2.03 -13.23 13.48
CA GLY A 235 3.37 -12.75 13.15
C GLY A 235 3.42 -11.24 13.02
N GLU A 236 4.56 -10.75 12.58
CA GLU A 236 4.83 -9.32 12.46
C GLU A 236 5.37 -9.00 11.06
N PRO A 237 5.04 -7.82 10.49
CA PRO A 237 5.71 -7.37 9.29
C PRO A 237 7.18 -7.06 9.61
N LYS A 238 8.07 -7.43 8.69
CA LYS A 238 9.53 -7.30 8.84
C LYS A 238 10.06 -6.28 7.85
N LEU A 239 11.01 -5.48 8.30
CA LEU A 239 11.75 -4.57 7.42
C LEU A 239 12.77 -5.35 6.59
N PRO A 240 12.75 -5.28 5.25
CA PRO A 240 13.75 -5.94 4.42
C PRO A 240 15.17 -5.47 4.77
N GLY A 241 16.12 -6.41 4.90
CA GLY A 241 17.52 -6.10 5.20
C GLY A 241 17.77 -5.55 6.61
N ALA A 242 16.80 -5.68 7.53
CA ALA A 242 16.98 -5.26 8.93
C ALA A 242 17.92 -6.18 9.72
N GLU A 243 18.28 -7.34 9.20
CA GLU A 243 19.26 -8.22 9.82
C GLU A 243 20.62 -7.50 9.88
N THR A 244 21.13 -7.36 11.08
CA THR A 244 22.45 -6.73 11.31
C THR A 244 23.53 -7.63 10.74
N VAL A 245 24.18 -7.17 9.66
CA VAL A 245 25.39 -7.84 9.17
C VAL A 245 26.51 -7.55 10.18
N PRO A 246 27.11 -8.57 10.80
CA PRO A 246 28.19 -8.37 11.77
C PRO A 246 29.32 -7.52 11.17
N GLY A 247 29.73 -6.45 11.87
CA GLY A 247 30.77 -5.53 11.41
C GLY A 247 30.34 -4.43 10.43
N LEU A 248 29.06 -4.35 10.06
CA LEU A 248 28.51 -3.26 9.23
C LEU A 248 27.97 -2.15 10.16
N THR A 249 28.81 -1.18 10.48
CA THR A 249 28.42 0.00 11.28
C THR A 249 27.85 1.11 10.39
N VAL A 250 27.02 2.00 10.96
CA VAL A 250 26.46 3.17 10.24
C VAL A 250 27.57 4.05 9.66
N ASP A 251 28.69 4.21 10.38
CA ASP A 251 29.81 5.02 9.89
C ASP A 251 30.53 4.35 8.73
N ARG A 252 30.67 3.03 8.75
CA ARG A 252 31.22 2.26 7.62
C ARG A 252 30.32 2.35 6.38
N LEU A 253 29.01 2.32 6.57
CA LEU A 253 28.03 2.52 5.50
C LEU A 253 28.12 3.95 4.92
N LYS A 254 28.23 4.98 5.78
CA LYS A 254 28.40 6.37 5.35
C LYS A 254 29.69 6.55 4.56
N LEU A 255 30.78 5.92 5.01
CA LEU A 255 32.07 5.97 4.31
C LEU A 255 31.98 5.28 2.94
N GLN A 256 31.38 4.10 2.87
CA GLN A 256 31.15 3.39 1.61
C GLN A 256 30.26 4.21 0.63
N ARG A 257 29.21 4.87 1.14
CA ARG A 257 28.38 5.76 0.34
C ARG A 257 29.18 6.95 -0.20
N SER A 258 30.00 7.58 0.64
CA SER A 258 30.84 8.71 0.21
C SER A 258 31.82 8.29 -0.89
N LEU A 259 32.43 7.12 -0.77
CA LEU A 259 33.33 6.56 -1.79
C LEU A 259 32.58 6.26 -3.09
N LEU A 260 31.40 5.64 -3.01
CA LEU A 260 30.54 5.39 -4.19
C LEU A 260 30.13 6.68 -4.89
N LEU A 261 29.75 7.72 -4.13
CA LEU A 261 29.38 9.02 -4.70
C LEU A 261 30.58 9.70 -5.38
N GLN A 262 31.78 9.57 -4.84
CA GLN A 262 33.01 10.07 -5.49
C GLN A 262 33.31 9.34 -6.79
N MET A 263 33.20 8.00 -6.81
CA MET A 263 33.36 7.21 -8.02
C MET A 263 32.26 7.51 -9.05
N ASP A 264 30.99 7.61 -8.64
CA ASP A 264 29.86 7.92 -9.52
C ASP A 264 29.97 9.35 -10.09
N SER A 265 30.56 10.32 -9.39
CA SER A 265 30.78 11.67 -9.91
C SER A 265 31.71 11.71 -11.12
N GLU A 266 32.71 10.85 -11.15
CA GLU A 266 33.60 10.70 -12.31
C GLU A 266 32.90 9.99 -13.48
N PHE A 267 32.08 8.96 -13.20
CA PHE A 267 31.28 8.28 -14.22
C PHE A 267 30.17 9.20 -14.81
N ARG A 268 29.58 10.12 -14.03
CA ARG A 268 28.54 11.06 -14.50
C ARG A 268 29.05 12.09 -15.50
N ARG A 269 30.36 12.38 -15.51
CA ARG A 269 30.97 13.21 -16.55
C ARG A 269 30.87 12.60 -17.95
N VAL A 270 30.65 11.28 -18.02
CA VAL A 270 30.68 10.53 -19.29
C VAL A 270 29.29 10.03 -19.72
N ALA A 271 28.33 9.94 -18.81
CA ALA A 271 27.04 9.30 -19.10
C ALA A 271 25.83 10.12 -18.62
N THR A 272 25.19 10.80 -19.55
CA THR A 272 23.87 11.42 -19.40
C THR A 272 22.77 10.40 -19.70
N SER A 273 22.31 9.60 -18.72
CA SER A 273 21.16 8.72 -18.94
C SER A 273 20.20 8.70 -17.78
N LYS A 274 18.89 8.67 -18.09
CA LYS A 274 17.79 8.48 -17.11
C LYS A 274 17.97 7.23 -16.25
N SER A 275 18.70 6.23 -16.74
CA SER A 275 19.02 4.99 -16.02
C SER A 275 19.92 5.21 -14.81
N LEU A 276 20.82 6.19 -14.82
CA LEU A 276 21.69 6.51 -13.70
C LEU A 276 20.92 7.15 -12.54
N THR A 277 19.99 8.08 -12.84
CA THR A 277 19.14 8.73 -11.82
C THR A 277 18.27 7.70 -11.07
N ARG A 278 17.79 6.67 -11.77
CA ARG A 278 17.03 5.58 -11.18
C ARG A 278 17.89 4.73 -10.23
N LEU A 279 19.10 4.39 -10.64
CA LEU A 279 20.03 3.61 -9.83
C LEU A 279 20.41 4.35 -8.56
N ASP A 280 20.59 5.67 -8.63
CA ASP A 280 20.91 6.50 -7.47
C ASP A 280 19.78 6.51 -6.44
N LYS A 281 18.52 6.66 -6.85
CA LYS A 281 17.38 6.60 -5.92
C LYS A 281 17.23 5.23 -5.26
N LEU A 282 17.48 4.15 -5.99
CA LEU A 282 17.47 2.80 -5.40
C LEU A 282 18.62 2.60 -4.40
N LYS A 283 19.81 3.15 -4.69
CA LYS A 283 20.94 3.15 -3.74
C LYS A 283 20.62 4.00 -2.51
N ASP A 284 19.99 5.15 -2.69
CA ASP A 284 19.56 6.03 -1.58
C ASP A 284 18.51 5.34 -0.71
N MET A 285 17.54 4.64 -1.28
CA MET A 285 16.57 3.84 -0.54
C MET A 285 17.25 2.70 0.22
N ALA A 286 18.15 1.95 -0.41
CA ALA A 286 18.91 0.88 0.26
C ALA A 286 19.75 1.43 1.42
N PHE A 287 20.39 2.59 1.23
CA PHE A 287 21.14 3.25 2.28
C PHE A 287 20.25 3.74 3.42
N LEU A 288 19.08 4.30 3.08
CA LEU A 288 18.06 4.69 4.04
C LEU A 288 17.67 3.51 4.94
N LEU A 289 17.36 2.35 4.34
CA LEU A 289 16.99 1.14 5.08
C LEU A 289 18.07 0.65 6.02
N LEU A 290 19.34 0.79 5.61
CA LEU A 290 20.48 0.35 6.41
C LEU A 290 20.88 1.35 7.51
N SER A 291 20.66 2.65 7.29
CA SER A 291 21.17 3.73 8.16
C SER A 291 20.09 4.41 9.01
N ALA A 292 18.81 4.37 8.61
CA ALA A 292 17.77 5.12 9.30
C ALA A 292 17.21 4.38 10.52
N GLY A 293 17.57 4.83 11.71
CA GLY A 293 17.05 4.32 12.97
C GLY A 293 15.53 4.48 13.13
N LYS A 294 14.92 5.51 12.47
CA LYS A 294 13.49 5.80 12.56
C LYS A 294 12.62 4.69 11.91
N ILE A 295 12.95 4.25 10.69
CA ILE A 295 12.18 3.21 10.03
C ILE A 295 12.30 1.87 10.78
N ARG A 296 13.50 1.51 11.24
CA ARG A 296 13.68 0.31 12.08
C ARG A 296 12.90 0.41 13.37
N SER A 297 12.93 1.59 14.02
CA SER A 297 12.11 1.83 15.20
C SER A 297 10.63 1.63 14.93
N ALA A 298 10.09 2.08 13.79
CA ALA A 298 8.67 1.91 13.45
C ALA A 298 8.25 0.44 13.33
N PHE A 299 9.14 -0.43 12.84
CA PHE A 299 8.89 -1.87 12.74
C PHE A 299 9.16 -2.65 14.04
N ASP A 300 9.82 -2.06 15.03
CA ASP A 300 10.13 -2.71 16.31
C ASP A 300 8.94 -2.59 17.28
N LEU A 301 8.05 -3.57 17.23
CA LEU A 301 6.84 -3.62 18.08
C LEU A 301 7.15 -3.97 19.55
N SER A 302 8.36 -4.43 19.88
CA SER A 302 8.76 -4.67 21.26
C SER A 302 8.82 -3.36 22.08
N ARG A 303 8.88 -2.22 21.41
CA ARG A 303 8.85 -0.87 22.01
C ARG A 303 7.47 -0.40 22.45
N GLU A 304 6.42 -1.12 22.06
CA GLU A 304 5.06 -0.80 22.47
C GLU A 304 4.67 -1.60 23.71
N PRO A 305 3.88 -1.00 24.62
CA PRO A 305 3.33 -1.72 25.76
C PRO A 305 2.54 -2.97 25.32
N GLU A 306 2.65 -4.04 26.07
CA GLU A 306 1.95 -5.28 25.76
C GLU A 306 0.42 -5.07 25.69
N GLU A 307 -0.14 -4.28 26.60
CA GLU A 307 -1.56 -3.93 26.62
C GLU A 307 -2.00 -3.32 25.29
N LEU A 308 -1.21 -2.40 24.71
CA LEU A 308 -1.51 -1.80 23.42
C LEU A 308 -1.43 -2.83 22.29
N ARG A 309 -0.42 -3.69 22.29
CA ARG A 309 -0.29 -4.77 21.29
C ARG A 309 -1.49 -5.72 21.34
N LEU A 310 -1.94 -6.08 22.54
CA LEU A 310 -3.15 -6.91 22.75
C LEU A 310 -4.42 -6.19 22.28
N LYS A 311 -4.51 -4.86 22.43
CA LYS A 311 -5.63 -4.07 21.92
C LYS A 311 -5.77 -4.16 20.40
N TYR A 312 -4.65 -4.27 19.66
CA TYR A 312 -4.65 -4.53 18.22
C TYR A 312 -4.90 -6.02 17.87
N GLY A 313 -5.10 -6.89 18.87
CA GLY A 313 -5.55 -8.28 18.69
C GLY A 313 -4.46 -9.31 18.39
N GLY A 314 -3.18 -8.91 18.26
CA GLY A 314 -2.04 -9.85 18.09
C GLY A 314 -2.00 -10.63 16.77
N SER A 315 -2.95 -10.43 15.87
CA SER A 315 -2.91 -11.00 14.52
C SER A 315 -1.84 -10.29 13.66
N LEU A 316 -1.42 -10.91 12.56
CA LEU A 316 -0.51 -10.27 11.59
C LEU A 316 -1.06 -8.90 11.15
N PHE A 317 -2.36 -8.80 10.87
CA PHE A 317 -2.98 -7.55 10.42
C PHE A 317 -3.11 -6.51 11.52
N GLY A 318 -3.32 -6.94 12.77
CA GLY A 318 -3.23 -6.07 13.93
C GLY A 318 -1.84 -5.48 14.09
N ASN A 319 -0.81 -6.32 13.98
CA ASN A 319 0.59 -5.90 14.01
C ASN A 319 0.94 -4.98 12.82
N CYS A 320 0.40 -5.24 11.61
CA CYS A 320 0.55 -4.33 10.47
C CYS A 320 -0.05 -2.95 10.75
N MET A 321 -1.24 -2.88 11.36
CA MET A 321 -1.87 -1.59 11.69
C MET A 321 -1.14 -0.85 12.82
N LEU A 322 -0.56 -1.58 13.77
CA LEU A 322 0.29 -0.98 14.79
C LEU A 322 1.59 -0.42 14.18
N VAL A 323 2.20 -1.13 13.22
CA VAL A 323 3.32 -0.60 12.42
C VAL A 323 2.87 0.60 11.59
N ALA A 324 1.69 0.56 10.97
CA ALA A 324 1.16 1.69 10.19
C ALA A 324 1.01 2.95 11.05
N ARG A 325 0.47 2.84 12.28
CA ARG A 325 0.41 3.95 13.23
C ARG A 325 1.81 4.52 13.54
N ARG A 326 2.80 3.67 13.77
CA ARG A 326 4.19 4.08 14.04
C ARG A 326 4.84 4.74 12.83
N LEU A 327 4.50 4.30 11.62
CA LEU A 327 4.95 4.94 10.39
C LEU A 327 4.33 6.33 10.21
N VAL A 328 3.07 6.52 10.62
CA VAL A 328 2.42 7.84 10.68
C VAL A 328 3.17 8.77 11.64
N GLU A 329 3.51 8.31 12.85
CA GLU A 329 4.33 9.07 13.80
C GLU A 329 5.70 9.44 13.23
N ALA A 330 6.27 8.56 12.40
CA ALA A 330 7.54 8.82 11.72
C ALA A 330 7.39 9.74 10.48
N GLY A 331 6.16 10.11 10.11
CA GLY A 331 5.86 11.05 9.03
C GLY A 331 5.76 10.44 7.63
N VAL A 332 5.52 9.13 7.51
CA VAL A 332 5.29 8.46 6.22
C VAL A 332 3.96 8.92 5.63
N PRO A 333 3.94 9.48 4.41
CA PRO A 333 2.71 10.05 3.84
C PRO A 333 1.69 9.00 3.38
N PHE A 334 2.11 7.80 2.95
CA PHE A 334 1.19 6.77 2.48
C PHE A 334 1.56 5.39 2.99
N ILE A 335 0.62 4.71 3.63
CA ILE A 335 0.78 3.34 4.11
C ILE A 335 -0.39 2.51 3.59
N SER A 336 -0.11 1.41 2.89
CA SER A 336 -1.13 0.45 2.50
C SER A 336 -0.97 -0.84 3.29
N VAL A 337 -2.08 -1.32 3.85
CA VAL A 337 -2.19 -2.61 4.53
C VAL A 337 -3.17 -3.46 3.75
N HIS A 338 -2.70 -4.59 3.23
CA HIS A 338 -3.51 -5.48 2.41
C HIS A 338 -3.93 -6.71 3.21
N ALA A 339 -5.24 -6.96 3.27
CA ALA A 339 -5.77 -8.23 3.74
C ALA A 339 -5.39 -9.31 2.70
N GLU A 340 -4.36 -10.10 2.98
CA GLU A 340 -3.71 -10.97 2.02
C GLU A 340 -4.00 -12.44 2.31
N ASN A 341 -3.89 -13.26 1.29
CA ASN A 341 -4.03 -14.71 1.37
C ASN A 341 -2.66 -15.37 1.50
N PHE A 342 -2.46 -16.19 2.52
CA PHE A 342 -1.21 -16.90 2.79
C PHE A 342 -1.41 -18.40 2.63
N LEU A 343 -1.39 -18.88 1.37
CA LEU A 343 -1.49 -20.32 1.10
C LEU A 343 -0.25 -21.11 1.56
N PRO A 344 -0.41 -22.40 1.76
CA PRO A 344 -1.66 -23.20 1.62
C PRO A 344 -2.54 -23.19 2.87
N ASN A 345 -2.20 -22.40 3.87
CA ASN A 345 -2.63 -22.63 5.25
C ASN A 345 -3.76 -21.71 5.73
N GLY A 346 -4.35 -20.88 4.93
CA GLY A 346 -5.43 -20.02 5.34
C GLY A 346 -5.45 -18.68 4.63
N SER A 347 -6.53 -17.97 4.79
CA SER A 347 -6.81 -16.78 4.04
C SER A 347 -7.43 -15.72 4.94
N PHE A 348 -6.97 -14.48 4.80
CA PHE A 348 -7.68 -13.32 5.31
C PHE A 348 -8.23 -12.48 4.16
N THR A 349 -8.50 -13.07 3.01
CA THR A 349 -9.11 -12.33 1.90
C THR A 349 -10.62 -12.30 2.03
N TYR A 350 -11.22 -11.35 1.34
CA TYR A 350 -12.66 -11.21 1.18
C TYR A 350 -13.15 -11.86 -0.13
N ASP A 351 -12.33 -12.67 -0.79
CA ASP A 351 -12.71 -13.42 -1.99
C ASP A 351 -13.50 -14.69 -1.64
N MET A 352 -14.75 -14.48 -1.27
CA MET A 352 -15.60 -15.51 -0.67
C MET A 352 -16.64 -16.05 -1.66
N HIS A 353 -16.17 -16.76 -2.69
CA HIS A 353 -17.04 -17.49 -3.63
C HIS A 353 -17.76 -18.69 -2.99
N GLU A 354 -17.33 -19.11 -1.84
CA GLU A 354 -17.95 -20.13 -1.00
C GLU A 354 -17.71 -19.83 0.46
N ASN A 355 -18.56 -20.39 1.34
CA ASN A 355 -18.42 -20.27 2.81
C ASN A 355 -18.37 -18.82 3.34
N ASN A 356 -19.01 -17.88 2.64
CA ASN A 356 -18.93 -16.44 2.92
C ASN A 356 -19.28 -16.09 4.36
N PHE A 357 -20.37 -16.64 4.88
CA PHE A 357 -20.87 -16.25 6.20
C PHE A 357 -19.97 -16.76 7.34
N ALA A 358 -19.51 -18.00 7.27
CA ALA A 358 -18.59 -18.53 8.28
C ALA A 358 -17.23 -17.78 8.24
N MET A 359 -16.68 -17.52 7.06
CA MET A 359 -15.44 -16.74 6.94
C MET A 359 -15.58 -15.32 7.49
N LEU A 360 -16.68 -14.62 7.18
CA LEU A 360 -16.94 -13.32 7.74
C LEU A 360 -17.10 -13.36 9.25
N LYS A 361 -17.99 -14.24 9.76
CA LYS A 361 -18.34 -14.33 11.18
C LYS A 361 -17.17 -14.76 12.07
N ASP A 362 -16.47 -15.82 11.67
CA ASP A 362 -15.52 -16.51 12.54
C ASP A 362 -14.08 -16.00 12.37
N HIS A 363 -13.83 -15.18 11.33
CA HIS A 363 -12.48 -14.71 11.02
C HIS A 363 -12.42 -13.23 10.63
N ASN A 364 -12.97 -12.84 9.44
CA ASN A 364 -12.68 -11.53 8.87
C ASN A 364 -13.27 -10.36 9.66
N LEU A 365 -14.52 -10.46 10.07
CA LEU A 365 -15.18 -9.38 10.82
C LEU A 365 -14.64 -9.24 12.25
N PRO A 366 -14.37 -10.30 13.03
CA PRO A 366 -13.70 -10.18 14.32
C PRO A 366 -12.33 -9.51 14.24
N VAL A 367 -11.53 -9.81 13.22
CA VAL A 367 -10.24 -9.16 13.00
C VAL A 367 -10.44 -7.68 12.66
N LEU A 368 -11.30 -7.37 11.70
CA LEU A 368 -11.59 -5.99 11.29
C LEU A 368 -12.17 -5.17 12.45
N ASP A 369 -13.14 -5.72 13.20
CA ASP A 369 -13.80 -5.08 14.34
C ASP A 369 -12.88 -4.88 15.55
N THR A 370 -11.74 -5.55 15.58
CA THR A 370 -10.70 -5.33 16.58
C THR A 370 -9.68 -4.30 16.11
N VAL A 371 -9.17 -4.48 14.90
CA VAL A 371 -8.01 -3.75 14.39
C VAL A 371 -8.34 -2.30 14.04
N LEU A 372 -9.46 -2.06 13.35
CA LEU A 372 -9.83 -0.70 12.93
C LEU A 372 -10.17 0.23 14.10
N PRO A 373 -11.01 -0.17 15.08
CA PRO A 373 -11.23 0.63 16.26
C PRO A 373 -9.97 0.89 17.08
N ALA A 374 -9.10 -0.09 17.24
CA ALA A 374 -7.83 0.08 17.95
C ALA A 374 -6.95 1.15 17.29
N LEU A 375 -6.84 1.13 15.95
CA LEU A 375 -6.10 2.14 15.19
C LEU A 375 -6.70 3.54 15.36
N VAL A 376 -8.02 3.68 15.22
CA VAL A 376 -8.71 4.98 15.32
C VAL A 376 -8.53 5.57 16.71
N GLU A 377 -8.74 4.78 17.76
CA GLU A 377 -8.59 5.22 19.14
C GLU A 377 -7.12 5.58 19.48
N ASP A 378 -6.15 4.80 19.01
CA ASP A 378 -4.73 5.07 19.26
C ASP A 378 -4.27 6.37 18.55
N LEU A 379 -4.67 6.57 17.29
CA LEU A 379 -4.40 7.82 16.56
C LEU A 379 -5.09 9.04 17.23
N GLU A 380 -6.31 8.87 17.71
CA GLU A 380 -7.03 9.93 18.42
C GLU A 380 -6.34 10.31 19.74
N GLN A 381 -5.99 9.31 20.55
CA GLN A 381 -5.30 9.52 21.84
C GLN A 381 -3.95 10.23 21.67
N ARG A 382 -3.30 10.07 20.51
CA ARG A 382 -2.04 10.71 20.15
C ARG A 382 -2.22 12.06 19.45
N GLY A 383 -3.46 12.49 19.19
CA GLY A 383 -3.75 13.72 18.44
C GLY A 383 -3.35 13.64 16.96
N LEU A 384 -3.28 12.45 16.39
CA LEU A 384 -2.87 12.20 15.01
C LEU A 384 -4.04 11.97 14.05
N LEU A 385 -5.26 11.67 14.57
CA LEU A 385 -6.40 11.30 13.73
C LEU A 385 -6.81 12.43 12.77
N ASP A 386 -6.80 13.69 13.22
CA ASP A 386 -7.17 14.84 12.39
C ASP A 386 -6.24 15.06 11.20
N SER A 387 -4.98 14.59 11.31
CA SER A 387 -3.98 14.67 10.25
C SER A 387 -3.68 13.33 9.55
N THR A 388 -4.45 12.28 9.86
CA THR A 388 -4.33 10.96 9.25
C THR A 388 -5.64 10.53 8.64
N LEU A 389 -5.69 10.40 7.31
CA LEU A 389 -6.84 9.85 6.62
C LEU A 389 -6.74 8.32 6.57
N ILE A 390 -7.70 7.65 7.17
CA ILE A 390 -7.88 6.20 7.03
C ILE A 390 -8.98 5.97 5.99
N TYR A 391 -8.74 5.11 5.00
CA TYR A 391 -9.79 4.61 4.13
C TYR A 391 -9.76 3.08 4.06
N VAL A 392 -10.95 2.48 4.19
CA VAL A 392 -11.16 1.03 4.24
C VAL A 392 -12.09 0.66 3.10
N MET A 393 -11.59 -0.12 2.16
CA MET A 393 -12.36 -0.61 1.02
C MET A 393 -11.68 -1.83 0.39
N GLY A 394 -12.35 -2.52 -0.48
CA GLY A 394 -11.74 -3.48 -1.38
C GLY A 394 -11.83 -3.02 -2.83
N GLU A 395 -11.23 -3.80 -3.72
CA GLU A 395 -11.17 -3.51 -5.15
C GLU A 395 -12.51 -3.65 -5.88
N MET A 396 -13.51 -4.29 -5.24
CA MET A 396 -14.90 -4.43 -5.73
C MET A 396 -15.83 -4.84 -4.58
N GLY A 397 -17.14 -4.86 -4.82
CA GLY A 397 -18.11 -5.50 -3.94
C GLY A 397 -18.46 -6.93 -4.36
N ARG A 398 -19.56 -7.47 -3.78
CA ARG A 398 -20.00 -8.84 -4.04
C ARG A 398 -21.44 -8.90 -4.54
N SER A 399 -21.74 -9.96 -5.32
CA SER A 399 -23.06 -10.16 -5.93
C SER A 399 -24.18 -10.16 -4.88
N PRO A 400 -25.33 -9.51 -5.19
CA PRO A 400 -26.47 -9.54 -4.29
C PRO A 400 -26.96 -10.96 -4.02
N LYS A 401 -27.06 -11.78 -5.06
CA LYS A 401 -27.51 -13.15 -4.93
C LYS A 401 -26.41 -14.07 -4.38
N ILE A 402 -26.76 -14.80 -3.33
CA ILE A 402 -25.94 -15.85 -2.75
C ILE A 402 -25.94 -17.04 -3.70
N ASN A 403 -24.76 -17.59 -4.00
CA ASN A 403 -24.60 -18.75 -4.87
C ASN A 403 -24.84 -20.09 -4.14
N ALA A 404 -24.83 -21.20 -4.89
CA ALA A 404 -25.11 -22.54 -4.34
C ALA A 404 -24.09 -23.05 -3.31
N LYS A 405 -22.93 -22.36 -3.18
CA LYS A 405 -21.88 -22.70 -2.20
C LYS A 405 -21.90 -21.78 -0.97
N ALA A 406 -23.01 -21.09 -0.72
CA ALA A 406 -23.14 -20.05 0.31
C ALA A 406 -22.07 -18.96 0.20
N GLY A 407 -21.67 -18.62 -1.02
CA GLY A 407 -20.73 -17.56 -1.36
C GLY A 407 -21.38 -16.45 -2.15
N ARG A 408 -20.61 -15.40 -2.44
CA ARG A 408 -20.99 -14.31 -3.33
C ARG A 408 -19.93 -14.10 -4.40
N ASP A 409 -20.36 -13.94 -5.64
CA ASP A 409 -19.46 -13.73 -6.77
C ASP A 409 -19.02 -12.27 -6.88
N HIS A 410 -18.11 -11.97 -7.80
CA HIS A 410 -17.62 -10.61 -8.02
C HIS A 410 -18.73 -9.66 -8.47
N TRP A 411 -18.73 -8.44 -7.94
CA TRP A 411 -19.71 -7.42 -8.29
C TRP A 411 -19.11 -6.01 -8.21
N PRO A 412 -18.36 -5.56 -9.21
CA PRO A 412 -17.76 -4.22 -9.19
C PRO A 412 -18.77 -3.08 -9.33
N GLN A 413 -20.03 -3.38 -9.70
CA GLN A 413 -21.10 -2.39 -9.89
C GLN A 413 -21.59 -1.76 -8.58
N CYS A 414 -21.27 -2.35 -7.43
CA CYS A 414 -21.60 -1.77 -6.13
C CYS A 414 -20.65 -2.27 -5.05
N GLY A 415 -20.06 -1.34 -4.32
CA GLY A 415 -19.18 -1.59 -3.18
C GLY A 415 -19.26 -0.43 -2.20
N PHE A 416 -18.38 -0.42 -1.22
CA PHE A 416 -18.34 0.64 -0.22
C PHE A 416 -16.90 1.15 -0.01
N CYS A 417 -16.81 2.36 0.57
CA CYS A 417 -15.60 2.90 1.16
C CYS A 417 -15.93 3.56 2.49
N LEU A 418 -15.19 3.23 3.54
CA LEU A 418 -15.27 3.88 4.84
C LEU A 418 -14.09 4.81 4.99
N MET A 419 -14.31 6.09 5.28
CA MET A 419 -13.28 7.10 5.48
C MET A 419 -13.34 7.67 6.90
N ILE A 420 -12.19 7.87 7.54
CA ILE A 420 -12.08 8.37 8.91
C ILE A 420 -10.90 9.32 9.04
N GLY A 421 -11.06 10.46 9.70
CA GLY A 421 -9.98 11.40 9.98
C GLY A 421 -9.49 12.18 8.77
N GLY A 422 -8.32 12.79 8.88
CA GLY A 422 -7.63 13.49 7.78
C GLY A 422 -8.44 14.62 7.13
N GLY A 423 -9.42 15.19 7.83
CA GLY A 423 -10.27 16.26 7.32
C GLY A 423 -11.55 15.81 6.61
N ILE A 424 -11.85 14.51 6.60
CA ILE A 424 -13.14 13.97 6.15
C ILE A 424 -14.24 14.35 7.16
N ALA A 425 -15.40 14.75 6.66
CA ALA A 425 -16.56 15.06 7.49
C ALA A 425 -16.99 13.82 8.31
N PRO A 426 -17.06 13.89 9.65
CA PRO A 426 -17.43 12.73 10.44
C PRO A 426 -18.95 12.52 10.48
N GLY A 427 -19.37 11.27 10.70
CA GLY A 427 -20.76 10.92 10.95
C GLY A 427 -21.67 11.08 9.72
N ALA A 428 -21.20 10.77 8.52
CA ALA A 428 -21.97 10.89 7.30
C ALA A 428 -22.16 9.53 6.58
N VAL A 429 -23.27 9.42 5.86
CA VAL A 429 -23.52 8.35 4.88
C VAL A 429 -23.73 8.99 3.52
N TYR A 430 -22.91 8.60 2.53
CA TYR A 430 -22.94 9.16 1.20
C TYR A 430 -23.50 8.14 0.19
N GLY A 431 -24.49 8.59 -0.57
CA GLY A 431 -25.16 7.80 -1.58
C GLY A 431 -26.17 6.78 -1.05
N GLU A 432 -27.05 6.33 -1.93
CA GLU A 432 -28.06 5.31 -1.67
C GLU A 432 -27.99 4.22 -2.74
N THR A 433 -28.11 2.97 -2.33
CA THR A 433 -28.19 1.82 -3.23
C THR A 433 -29.62 1.35 -3.42
N ASP A 434 -29.86 0.54 -4.44
CA ASP A 434 -31.16 -0.07 -4.68
C ASP A 434 -31.59 -1.06 -3.57
N ALA A 435 -32.77 -1.66 -3.71
CA ALA A 435 -33.35 -2.55 -2.69
C ALA A 435 -32.53 -3.82 -2.42
N THR A 436 -31.58 -4.14 -3.28
CA THR A 436 -30.73 -5.33 -3.23
C THR A 436 -29.25 -4.99 -3.09
N ALA A 437 -28.89 -3.71 -2.95
CA ALA A 437 -27.51 -3.21 -2.99
C ALA A 437 -26.71 -3.72 -4.22
N ALA A 438 -27.42 -3.88 -5.35
CA ALA A 438 -26.82 -4.28 -6.61
C ALA A 438 -26.18 -3.10 -7.35
N TYR A 439 -26.84 -1.94 -7.30
CA TYR A 439 -26.42 -0.74 -8.01
C TYR A 439 -26.61 0.53 -7.16
N PRO A 440 -25.82 1.58 -7.39
CA PRO A 440 -26.14 2.91 -6.89
C PRO A 440 -27.51 3.38 -7.40
N LYS A 441 -28.32 3.91 -6.48
CA LYS A 441 -29.59 4.59 -6.77
C LYS A 441 -29.38 6.11 -6.84
N SER A 442 -28.48 6.64 -5.99
CA SER A 442 -28.05 8.04 -6.02
C SER A 442 -26.55 8.13 -5.85
N ASP A 443 -25.98 9.26 -6.26
CA ASP A 443 -24.60 9.68 -5.98
C ASP A 443 -23.56 8.57 -6.20
N PRO A 444 -23.43 8.03 -7.43
CA PRO A 444 -22.43 7.01 -7.73
C PRO A 444 -21.02 7.60 -7.59
N VAL A 445 -20.13 6.83 -6.96
CA VAL A 445 -18.74 7.22 -6.72
C VAL A 445 -17.81 6.25 -7.42
N SER A 446 -16.90 6.76 -8.23
CA SER A 446 -15.86 5.95 -8.86
C SER A 446 -14.60 5.86 -7.96
N PRO A 447 -13.73 4.86 -8.16
CA PRO A 447 -12.41 4.84 -7.51
C PRO A 447 -11.59 6.11 -7.80
N ALA A 448 -11.75 6.71 -8.98
CA ALA A 448 -11.09 7.97 -9.34
C ALA A 448 -11.54 9.13 -8.44
N ASP A 449 -12.83 9.20 -8.07
CA ASP A 449 -13.37 10.22 -7.16
C ASP A 449 -12.85 10.03 -5.73
N ILE A 450 -12.70 8.78 -5.29
CA ILE A 450 -12.06 8.46 -4.00
C ILE A 450 -10.62 8.94 -3.99
N VAL A 451 -9.84 8.63 -5.02
CA VAL A 451 -8.43 9.06 -5.15
C VAL A 451 -8.33 10.57 -5.25
N ALA A 452 -9.21 11.24 -6.01
CA ALA A 452 -9.29 12.71 -6.07
C ALA A 452 -9.60 13.33 -4.70
N THR A 453 -10.48 12.70 -3.93
CA THR A 453 -10.81 13.10 -2.55
C THR A 453 -9.59 12.98 -1.63
N ILE A 454 -8.84 11.90 -1.73
CA ILE A 454 -7.60 11.68 -0.96
C ILE A 454 -6.56 12.75 -1.33
N TYR A 455 -6.35 13.04 -2.63
CA TYR A 455 -5.43 14.08 -3.07
C TYR A 455 -5.84 15.45 -2.52
N LYS A 456 -7.12 15.80 -2.56
CA LYS A 456 -7.62 17.05 -1.94
C LYS A 456 -7.23 17.14 -0.46
N GLN A 457 -7.40 16.04 0.31
CA GLN A 457 -7.02 16.04 1.73
C GLN A 457 -5.52 16.15 1.95
N LEU A 458 -4.70 15.60 1.04
CA LEU A 458 -3.25 15.75 1.05
C LEU A 458 -2.78 17.14 0.56
N GLY A 459 -3.70 17.99 0.04
CA GLY A 459 -3.37 19.29 -0.55
C GLY A 459 -2.78 19.22 -1.94
N ILE A 460 -3.02 18.13 -2.65
CA ILE A 460 -2.64 17.93 -4.05
C ILE A 460 -3.88 18.20 -4.92
N ASP A 461 -3.74 19.06 -5.94
CA ASP A 461 -4.80 19.24 -6.91
C ASP A 461 -4.98 17.97 -7.75
N ALA A 462 -6.17 17.37 -7.71
CA ALA A 462 -6.51 16.15 -8.45
C ALA A 462 -6.35 16.29 -9.99
N HIS A 463 -6.40 17.51 -10.51
CA HIS A 463 -6.19 17.81 -11.93
C HIS A 463 -4.72 17.96 -12.32
N THR A 464 -3.81 17.81 -11.35
CA THR A 464 -2.37 17.91 -11.63
C THR A 464 -1.94 16.87 -12.67
N MET A 465 -1.17 17.34 -13.65
CA MET A 465 -0.60 16.49 -14.69
C MET A 465 0.83 16.08 -14.32
N ILE A 466 1.13 14.80 -14.47
CA ILE A 466 2.49 14.27 -14.34
C ILE A 466 2.90 13.61 -15.66
N PRO A 467 4.21 13.56 -15.99
CA PRO A 467 4.65 12.92 -17.22
C PRO A 467 4.54 11.39 -17.11
N ASP A 468 4.04 10.75 -18.17
CA ASP A 468 4.19 9.31 -18.36
C ASP A 468 5.63 8.96 -18.79
N ARG A 469 5.92 7.69 -19.06
CA ARG A 469 7.25 7.23 -19.50
C ARG A 469 7.71 7.84 -20.83
N ALA A 470 6.78 8.24 -21.68
CA ALA A 470 7.04 8.92 -22.95
C ALA A 470 7.10 10.47 -22.80
N GLY A 471 6.91 10.99 -21.59
CA GLY A 471 6.87 12.42 -21.29
C GLY A 471 5.53 13.08 -21.60
N ARG A 472 4.47 12.31 -21.89
CA ARG A 472 3.14 12.87 -22.15
C ARG A 472 2.43 13.18 -20.84
N PRO A 473 1.70 14.30 -20.74
CA PRO A 473 0.99 14.66 -19.52
C PRO A 473 -0.17 13.66 -19.25
N MET A 474 -0.24 13.17 -18.02
CA MET A 474 -1.27 12.25 -17.54
C MET A 474 -1.86 12.80 -16.24
N PRO A 475 -3.20 12.90 -16.10
CA PRO A 475 -3.83 13.38 -14.87
C PRO A 475 -3.68 12.35 -13.76
N ILE A 476 -3.32 12.78 -12.56
CA ILE A 476 -3.08 11.87 -11.42
C ILE A 476 -4.35 11.19 -10.90
N ALA A 477 -5.52 11.82 -11.05
CA ALA A 477 -6.81 11.27 -10.62
C ALA A 477 -7.70 10.80 -11.77
N HIS A 478 -7.18 10.71 -13.00
CA HIS A 478 -7.89 10.13 -14.17
C HIS A 478 -9.31 10.70 -14.42
N GLY A 479 -9.51 11.99 -14.15
CA GLY A 479 -10.80 12.68 -14.31
C GLY A 479 -11.72 12.60 -13.09
N GLY A 480 -11.31 11.91 -12.03
CA GLY A 480 -12.03 11.88 -10.76
C GLY A 480 -12.18 13.26 -10.13
N GLN A 481 -13.28 13.45 -9.42
CA GLN A 481 -13.59 14.69 -8.70
C GLN A 481 -13.68 14.43 -7.20
N PRO A 482 -13.18 15.34 -6.35
CA PRO A 482 -13.39 15.21 -4.90
C PRO A 482 -14.88 15.12 -4.58
N ILE A 483 -15.26 14.15 -3.75
CA ILE A 483 -16.65 13.88 -3.40
C ILE A 483 -17.21 15.08 -2.63
N PRO A 484 -18.32 15.71 -3.10
CA PRO A 484 -18.87 16.88 -2.47
C PRO A 484 -19.48 16.55 -1.10
N GLY A 485 -19.37 17.48 -0.16
CA GLY A 485 -20.00 17.38 1.16
C GLY A 485 -19.31 16.47 2.19
N ILE A 486 -18.24 15.77 1.81
CA ILE A 486 -17.46 14.94 2.75
C ILE A 486 -16.05 15.49 3.01
N THR A 487 -15.65 16.58 2.34
CA THR A 487 -14.30 17.19 2.41
C THR A 487 -14.35 18.67 2.78
#